data_6e0d8772d1ed8c47a0af312ce3b7a61b
#
_entry.id   6e0d8772d1ed8c47a0af312ce3b7a61b
#
_cell.length_a   1.000
_cell.length_b   1.000
_cell.length_c   1.000
_cell.angle_alpha   90.00
_cell.angle_beta   90.00
_cell.angle_gamma   90.00
#
_symmetry.space_group_name_H-M   'P 1'
#
loop_
_entity.id
_entity.type
_entity.pdbx_description
1 polymer ?
#
loop_
_entity_poly.entity_id
_entity_poly.type
_entity_poly.pdbx_seq_one_letter_code
_entity_poly.pdbx_strand_id
1 'polypeptide(L)'
;NSETALEAFMHLRLAVDRGLISFSQCSLYEDLFFCVDSPNDIPRFTYVIFDPQKSNMVIAQCVIVFSHWISDDIRKWHIGWCVDESFRNKGLGLDIATKALAQFSTFKQVQGDYIEASVDQGNIASLKISEKLIGSEEILFNEETGLTVHSFLKFIGE
;
A
#
# COMPACT_ATOMS: atom_id res chain seq x y z
N ASN A 1 -10.54 -9.25 -12.92
CA ASN A 1 -10.78 -9.37 -11.48
C ASN A 1 -9.54 -8.95 -10.71
N SER A 2 -9.62 -7.78 -10.07
CA SER A 2 -8.54 -7.31 -9.21
C SER A 2 -8.59 -8.04 -7.86
N GLU A 3 -7.41 -8.39 -7.35
CA GLU A 3 -7.26 -9.00 -6.04
C GLU A 3 -7.57 -7.97 -4.96
N THR A 4 -8.35 -8.36 -3.94
CA THR A 4 -8.62 -7.49 -2.80
C THR A 4 -7.36 -7.36 -1.92
N ALA A 5 -7.30 -6.31 -1.09
CA ALA A 5 -6.18 -6.13 -0.16
C ALA A 5 -6.03 -7.32 0.79
N LEU A 6 -7.14 -7.89 1.26
CA LEU A 6 -7.12 -9.08 2.13
C LEU A 6 -6.59 -10.30 1.41
N GLU A 7 -7.05 -10.55 0.17
CA GLU A 7 -6.55 -11.68 -0.63
C GLU A 7 -5.06 -11.56 -0.90
N ALA A 8 -4.59 -10.37 -1.27
CA ALA A 8 -3.18 -10.09 -1.48
C ALA A 8 -2.36 -10.36 -0.21
N PHE A 9 -2.89 -9.96 0.95
CA PHE A 9 -2.25 -10.18 2.23
C PHE A 9 -2.13 -11.67 2.56
N MET A 10 -3.20 -12.42 2.34
CA MET A 10 -3.22 -13.87 2.58
C MET A 10 -2.25 -14.60 1.64
N HIS A 11 -2.19 -14.22 0.37
CA HIS A 11 -1.26 -14.79 -0.60
C HIS A 11 0.19 -14.49 -0.22
N LEU A 12 0.47 -13.28 0.24
CA LEU A 12 1.79 -12.89 0.68
C LEU A 12 2.24 -13.73 1.88
N ARG A 13 1.37 -13.89 2.88
CA ARG A 13 1.70 -14.67 4.08
C ARG A 13 2.01 -16.12 3.73
N LEU A 14 1.25 -16.70 2.81
CA LEU A 14 1.51 -18.06 2.33
C LEU A 14 2.85 -18.16 1.62
N ALA A 15 3.20 -17.19 0.79
CA ALA A 15 4.48 -17.16 0.09
C ALA A 15 5.65 -17.00 1.06
N VAL A 16 5.50 -16.20 2.10
CA VAL A 16 6.50 -16.02 3.16
C VAL A 16 6.70 -17.33 3.92
N ASP A 17 5.62 -18.00 4.31
CA ASP A 17 5.67 -19.29 5.01
C ASP A 17 6.40 -20.35 4.19
N ARG A 18 6.30 -20.30 2.87
CA ARG A 18 6.94 -21.25 1.95
C ARG A 18 8.37 -20.84 1.55
N GLY A 19 8.86 -19.72 2.07
CA GLY A 19 10.19 -19.22 1.75
C GLY A 19 10.36 -18.74 0.31
N LEU A 20 9.27 -18.34 -0.35
CA LEU A 20 9.28 -17.92 -1.75
C LEU A 20 9.65 -16.45 -1.94
N ILE A 21 9.63 -15.65 -0.89
CA ILE A 21 9.89 -14.21 -0.94
C ILE A 21 11.00 -13.84 0.03
N SER A 22 11.96 -13.04 -0.45
CA SER A 22 12.99 -12.44 0.37
C SER A 22 12.75 -10.95 0.49
N PHE A 23 12.87 -10.40 1.70
CA PHE A 23 12.69 -8.99 1.97
C PHE A 23 14.00 -8.33 2.36
N SER A 24 14.15 -7.06 1.98
CA SER A 24 15.25 -6.20 2.40
C SER A 24 14.74 -5.21 3.44
N GLN A 25 15.58 -4.89 4.42
CA GLN A 25 15.23 -3.87 5.41
C GLN A 25 15.23 -2.49 4.77
N CYS A 26 14.25 -1.65 5.12
CA CYS A 26 14.17 -0.28 4.65
C CYS A 26 15.22 0.60 5.34
N SER A 27 15.75 1.59 4.60
CA SER A 27 16.78 2.47 5.15
C SER A 27 16.25 3.46 6.18
N LEU A 28 14.98 3.87 6.07
CA LEU A 28 14.41 4.86 6.99
C LEU A 28 13.85 4.26 8.27
N TYR A 29 13.48 2.97 8.26
CA TYR A 29 12.80 2.33 9.40
C TYR A 29 13.30 0.90 9.60
N GLU A 30 13.76 0.62 10.80
CA GLU A 30 14.29 -0.72 11.14
C GLU A 30 13.24 -1.82 11.11
N ASP A 31 11.97 -1.48 11.40
CA ASP A 31 10.87 -2.43 11.47
C ASP A 31 10.14 -2.63 10.13
N LEU A 32 10.53 -1.89 9.10
CA LEU A 32 9.90 -1.98 7.78
C LEU A 32 10.81 -2.72 6.81
N PHE A 33 10.23 -3.70 6.10
CA PHE A 33 10.93 -4.49 5.09
C PHE A 33 10.17 -4.40 3.78
N PHE A 34 10.85 -4.62 2.66
CA PHE A 34 10.23 -4.51 1.36
C PHE A 34 10.76 -5.52 0.36
N CYS A 35 9.96 -5.77 -0.67
CA CYS A 35 10.38 -6.46 -1.88
C CYS A 35 9.77 -5.76 -3.09
N VAL A 36 10.41 -5.89 -4.24
CA VAL A 36 9.95 -5.31 -5.50
C VAL A 36 9.82 -6.43 -6.51
N ASP A 37 8.69 -6.45 -7.22
CA ASP A 37 8.46 -7.39 -8.30
C ASP A 37 7.67 -6.70 -9.42
N SER A 38 7.38 -7.43 -10.48
CA SER A 38 6.66 -6.89 -11.64
C SER A 38 5.67 -7.92 -12.19
N PRO A 39 4.64 -8.29 -11.41
CA PRO A 39 3.64 -9.24 -11.91
C PRO A 39 2.93 -8.65 -13.14
N ASN A 40 2.87 -9.45 -14.23
CA ASN A 40 2.32 -9.00 -15.52
C ASN A 40 2.98 -7.71 -16.05
N ASP A 41 4.30 -7.56 -15.76
CA ASP A 41 5.10 -6.38 -16.14
C ASP A 41 4.65 -5.07 -15.47
N ILE A 42 3.91 -5.17 -14.37
CA ILE A 42 3.46 -4.01 -13.58
C ILE A 42 4.35 -3.87 -12.34
N PRO A 43 5.15 -2.80 -12.21
CA PRO A 43 6.01 -2.61 -11.04
C PRO A 43 5.20 -2.55 -9.74
N ARG A 44 5.63 -3.33 -8.75
CA ARG A 44 4.97 -3.41 -7.46
C ARG A 44 5.98 -3.42 -6.33
N PHE A 45 5.75 -2.53 -5.35
CA PHE A 45 6.54 -2.45 -4.12
C PHE A 45 5.67 -2.94 -2.96
N THR A 46 6.14 -3.98 -2.27
CA THR A 46 5.43 -4.54 -1.13
C THR A 46 6.23 -4.28 0.14
N TYR A 47 5.62 -3.56 1.08
CA TYR A 47 6.21 -3.25 2.38
C TYR A 47 5.52 -4.05 3.45
N VAL A 48 6.28 -4.57 4.41
CA VAL A 48 5.75 -5.42 5.48
C VAL A 48 6.35 -5.06 6.82
N ILE A 49 5.57 -5.33 7.88
CA ILE A 49 6.03 -5.34 9.26
C ILE A 49 5.81 -6.74 9.78
N PHE A 50 6.83 -7.32 10.42
CA PHE A 50 6.75 -8.64 11.03
C PHE A 50 6.38 -8.53 12.51
N ASP A 51 5.76 -9.60 13.03
CA ASP A 51 5.48 -9.72 14.46
C ASP A 51 6.81 -9.68 15.23
N PRO A 52 6.97 -8.77 16.22
CA PRO A 52 8.21 -8.71 16.99
C PRO A 52 8.55 -10.00 17.73
N GLN A 53 7.55 -10.85 17.98
CA GLN A 53 7.72 -12.12 18.71
C GLN A 53 7.79 -13.33 17.79
N LYS A 54 7.37 -13.19 16.52
CA LYS A 54 7.35 -14.29 15.53
C LYS A 54 7.97 -13.78 14.23
N SER A 55 9.27 -13.96 14.07
CA SER A 55 10.07 -13.33 13.03
C SER A 55 9.63 -13.58 11.58
N ASN A 56 8.86 -14.63 11.33
CA ASN A 56 8.40 -14.94 9.97
C ASN A 56 6.90 -14.64 9.76
N MET A 57 6.26 -13.99 10.73
CA MET A 57 4.85 -13.67 10.64
C MET A 57 4.65 -12.21 10.25
N VAL A 58 4.13 -11.98 9.04
CA VAL A 58 3.74 -10.65 8.58
C VAL A 58 2.45 -10.24 9.27
N ILE A 59 2.45 -9.10 9.96
CA ILE A 59 1.28 -8.59 10.66
C ILE A 59 0.66 -7.37 9.97
N ALA A 60 1.40 -6.71 9.08
CA ALA A 60 0.90 -5.61 8.28
C ALA A 60 1.58 -5.57 6.93
N GLN A 61 0.84 -5.16 5.91
CA GLN A 61 1.31 -5.05 4.54
C GLN A 61 0.84 -3.71 3.96
N CYS A 62 1.71 -3.08 3.19
CA CYS A 62 1.35 -1.94 2.35
C CYS A 62 1.91 -2.19 0.95
N VAL A 63 1.07 -2.10 -0.06
CA VAL A 63 1.46 -2.32 -1.46
C VAL A 63 1.34 -1.02 -2.21
N ILE A 64 2.40 -0.65 -2.93
CA ILE A 64 2.40 0.49 -3.85
C ILE A 64 2.67 -0.08 -5.24
N VAL A 65 1.68 0.02 -6.11
CA VAL A 65 1.71 -0.61 -7.42
C VAL A 65 1.45 0.44 -8.51
N PHE A 66 2.15 0.32 -9.63
CA PHE A 66 1.94 1.19 -10.78
C PHE A 66 0.50 1.04 -11.29
N SER A 67 -0.18 2.16 -11.48
CA SER A 67 -1.55 2.20 -12.01
C SER A 67 -1.55 2.53 -13.50
N HIS A 68 -1.16 3.74 -13.87
CA HIS A 68 -1.10 4.16 -15.27
C HIS A 68 -0.27 5.44 -15.42
N TRP A 69 0.04 5.79 -16.67
CA TRP A 69 0.69 7.04 -17.02
C TRP A 69 -0.35 8.16 -17.12
N ILE A 70 -0.11 9.26 -16.39
CA ILE A 70 -0.94 10.46 -16.50
C ILE A 70 -0.53 11.29 -17.73
N SER A 71 0.79 11.31 -17.98
CA SER A 71 1.40 11.94 -19.14
C SER A 71 2.64 11.15 -19.54
N ASP A 72 3.42 11.62 -20.52
CA ASP A 72 4.60 10.90 -21.03
C ASP A 72 5.65 10.60 -19.96
N ASP A 73 5.72 11.43 -18.92
CA ASP A 73 6.76 11.32 -17.89
C ASP A 73 6.21 11.35 -16.45
N ILE A 74 4.90 11.29 -16.28
CA ILE A 74 4.26 11.32 -14.95
C ILE A 74 3.42 10.07 -14.76
N ARG A 75 3.76 9.30 -13.71
CA ARG A 75 3.05 8.06 -13.37
C ARG A 75 2.09 8.29 -12.22
N LYS A 76 1.06 7.46 -12.18
CA LYS A 76 0.17 7.35 -11.04
C LYS A 76 0.34 5.97 -10.43
N TRP A 77 0.56 5.95 -9.13
CA TRP A 77 0.72 4.75 -8.32
C TRP A 77 -0.49 4.60 -7.41
N HIS A 78 -0.82 3.36 -7.11
CA HIS A 78 -1.92 3.04 -6.20
C HIS A 78 -1.35 2.47 -4.90
N ILE A 79 -1.82 2.96 -3.75
CA ILE A 79 -1.40 2.49 -2.43
C ILE A 79 -2.57 1.81 -1.73
N GLY A 80 -2.31 0.65 -1.12
CA GLY A 80 -3.27 -0.07 -0.31
C GLY A 80 -2.58 -0.73 0.87
N TRP A 81 -3.31 -1.02 1.92
CA TRP A 81 -2.77 -1.61 3.15
C TRP A 81 -3.73 -2.62 3.75
N CYS A 82 -3.17 -3.55 4.54
CA CYS A 82 -3.93 -4.54 5.28
C CYS A 82 -3.17 -4.91 6.55
N VAL A 83 -3.90 -5.06 7.65
CA VAL A 83 -3.37 -5.42 8.95
C VAL A 83 -4.02 -6.72 9.41
N ASP A 84 -3.21 -7.62 10.00
CA ASP A 84 -3.70 -8.85 10.60
C ASP A 84 -4.80 -8.54 11.61
N GLU A 85 -5.86 -9.34 11.61
CA GLU A 85 -7.04 -9.13 12.45
C GLU A 85 -6.70 -8.96 13.93
N SER A 86 -5.75 -9.76 14.43
CA SER A 86 -5.31 -9.71 15.83
C SER A 86 -4.55 -8.43 16.20
N PHE A 87 -4.12 -7.66 15.22
CA PHE A 87 -3.32 -6.43 15.40
C PHE A 87 -4.06 -5.17 15.01
N ARG A 88 -5.34 -5.27 14.69
CA ARG A 88 -6.17 -4.11 14.34
C ARG A 88 -6.47 -3.23 15.54
N ASN A 89 -6.92 -1.99 15.27
CA ASN A 89 -7.26 -0.98 16.27
C ASN A 89 -6.10 -0.55 17.17
N LYS A 90 -4.86 -0.69 16.68
CA LYS A 90 -3.63 -0.32 17.38
C LYS A 90 -2.81 0.72 16.61
N GLY A 91 -3.38 1.32 15.57
CA GLY A 91 -2.69 2.30 14.75
C GLY A 91 -1.71 1.75 13.74
N LEU A 92 -1.64 0.43 13.56
CA LEU A 92 -0.64 -0.22 12.70
C LEU A 92 -0.88 0.06 11.21
N GLY A 93 -2.14 0.20 10.79
CA GLY A 93 -2.47 0.54 9.39
C GLY A 93 -1.92 1.90 8.99
N LEU A 94 -2.16 2.92 9.81
CA LEU A 94 -1.60 4.25 9.56
C LEU A 94 -0.07 4.24 9.65
N ASP A 95 0.47 3.50 10.61
CA ASP A 95 1.92 3.40 10.80
C ASP A 95 2.60 2.84 9.56
N ILE A 96 2.15 1.67 9.06
CA ILE A 96 2.78 1.06 7.90
C ILE A 96 2.57 1.89 6.63
N ALA A 97 1.38 2.45 6.42
CA ALA A 97 1.11 3.26 5.23
C ALA A 97 1.98 4.52 5.21
N THR A 98 2.14 5.18 6.36
CA THR A 98 2.99 6.37 6.50
C THR A 98 4.46 6.03 6.22
N LYS A 99 4.97 4.97 6.83
CA LYS A 99 6.36 4.53 6.65
C LYS A 99 6.64 4.08 5.22
N ALA A 100 5.74 3.30 4.64
CA ALA A 100 5.89 2.82 3.27
C ALA A 100 5.90 3.97 2.26
N LEU A 101 5.00 4.92 2.40
CA LEU A 101 4.96 6.09 1.51
C LEU A 101 6.22 6.95 1.67
N ALA A 102 6.69 7.16 2.90
CA ALA A 102 7.91 7.91 3.13
C ALA A 102 9.12 7.22 2.47
N GLN A 103 9.25 5.91 2.64
CA GLN A 103 10.34 5.14 2.04
C GLN A 103 10.26 5.14 0.52
N PHE A 104 9.08 4.90 -0.04
CA PHE A 104 8.83 4.92 -1.49
C PHE A 104 9.20 6.28 -2.08
N SER A 105 8.85 7.36 -1.39
CA SER A 105 9.09 8.73 -1.85
C SER A 105 10.57 9.12 -1.87
N THR A 106 11.45 8.30 -1.32
CA THR A 106 12.90 8.54 -1.39
C THR A 106 13.49 8.22 -2.77
N PHE A 107 12.81 7.43 -3.59
CA PHE A 107 13.29 7.08 -4.92
C PHE A 107 13.25 8.28 -5.85
N LYS A 108 14.36 8.55 -6.54
CA LYS A 108 14.43 9.65 -7.51
C LYS A 108 13.46 9.42 -8.67
N GLN A 109 13.27 8.16 -9.05
CA GLN A 109 12.44 7.78 -10.20
C GLN A 109 10.96 8.09 -10.03
N VAL A 110 10.48 8.26 -8.80
CA VAL A 110 9.07 8.56 -8.54
C VAL A 110 8.80 10.03 -8.26
N GLN A 111 9.82 10.88 -8.24
CA GLN A 111 9.64 12.32 -8.03
C GLN A 111 8.84 12.90 -9.18
N GLY A 112 7.78 13.65 -8.89
CA GLY A 112 6.87 14.18 -9.88
C GLY A 112 5.68 13.29 -10.18
N ASP A 113 5.68 12.06 -9.70
CA ASP A 113 4.56 11.14 -9.85
C ASP A 113 3.46 11.45 -8.82
N TYR A 114 2.34 10.75 -8.94
CA TYR A 114 1.23 10.86 -7.99
C TYR A 114 0.96 9.50 -7.35
N ILE A 115 0.44 9.55 -6.12
CA ILE A 115 -0.04 8.36 -5.42
C ILE A 115 -1.52 8.52 -5.09
N GLU A 116 -2.28 7.44 -5.29
CA GLU A 116 -3.72 7.42 -5.06
C GLU A 116 -4.09 6.28 -4.12
N ALA A 117 -4.96 6.58 -3.17
CA ALA A 117 -5.67 5.56 -2.39
C ALA A 117 -7.14 5.59 -2.79
N SER A 118 -7.70 4.44 -3.12
CA SER A 118 -9.13 4.29 -3.42
C SER A 118 -9.77 3.48 -2.29
N VAL A 119 -10.75 4.05 -1.63
CA VAL A 119 -11.36 3.46 -0.45
C VAL A 119 -12.88 3.41 -0.61
N ASP A 120 -13.46 2.24 -0.36
CA ASP A 120 -14.91 2.07 -0.35
C ASP A 120 -15.53 2.85 0.81
N GLN A 121 -16.71 3.45 0.56
CA GLN A 121 -17.39 4.30 1.52
C GLN A 121 -17.61 3.65 2.89
N GLY A 122 -17.82 2.34 2.92
CA GLY A 122 -18.05 1.61 4.18
C GLY A 122 -16.80 1.35 5.01
N ASN A 123 -15.60 1.56 4.44
CA ASN A 123 -14.34 1.29 5.12
C ASN A 123 -13.85 2.51 5.90
N ILE A 124 -14.46 2.74 7.06
CA ILE A 124 -14.22 3.95 7.88
C ILE A 124 -12.74 4.05 8.31
N ALA A 125 -12.13 2.94 8.71
CA ALA A 125 -10.73 2.94 9.16
C ALA A 125 -9.79 3.40 8.05
N SER A 126 -9.94 2.86 6.83
CA SER A 126 -9.11 3.24 5.69
C SER A 126 -9.40 4.65 5.20
N LEU A 127 -10.64 5.14 5.32
CA LEU A 127 -10.96 6.53 5.02
C LEU A 127 -10.18 7.48 5.93
N LYS A 128 -10.14 7.19 7.23
CA LYS A 128 -9.39 8.01 8.20
C LYS A 128 -7.89 7.98 7.94
N ILE A 129 -7.35 6.82 7.60
CA ILE A 129 -5.93 6.68 7.23
C ILE A 129 -5.62 7.51 5.98
N SER A 130 -6.43 7.38 4.94
CA SER A 130 -6.24 8.11 3.68
C SER A 130 -6.31 9.61 3.87
N GLU A 131 -7.24 10.10 4.68
CA GLU A 131 -7.38 11.51 5.00
C GLU A 131 -6.10 12.07 5.67
N LYS A 132 -5.55 11.33 6.62
CA LYS A 132 -4.32 11.74 7.32
C LYS A 132 -3.07 11.61 6.44
N LEU A 133 -3.00 10.55 5.64
CA LEU A 133 -1.83 10.22 4.83
C LEU A 133 -1.75 11.08 3.57
N ILE A 134 -2.86 11.31 2.92
CA ILE A 134 -2.93 11.91 1.59
C ILE A 134 -3.64 13.25 1.59
N GLY A 135 -4.82 13.33 2.17
CA GLY A 135 -5.56 14.56 2.41
C GLY A 135 -6.57 14.96 1.34
N SER A 136 -6.16 15.05 0.08
CA SER A 136 -7.07 15.49 -0.99
C SER A 136 -8.01 14.37 -1.43
N GLU A 137 -9.30 14.63 -1.42
CA GLU A 137 -10.33 13.61 -1.68
C GLU A 137 -11.21 13.99 -2.88
N GLU A 138 -11.57 12.98 -3.66
CA GLU A 138 -12.61 13.04 -4.68
C GLU A 138 -13.55 11.84 -4.48
N ILE A 139 -14.86 12.08 -4.55
CA ILE A 139 -15.86 11.03 -4.36
C ILE A 139 -16.35 10.58 -5.74
N LEU A 140 -16.19 9.29 -6.04
CA LEU A 140 -16.53 8.69 -7.31
C LEU A 140 -17.52 7.55 -7.09
N PHE A 141 -18.40 7.35 -8.08
CA PHE A 141 -19.32 6.21 -8.09
C PHE A 141 -18.76 5.13 -9.02
N ASN A 142 -18.61 3.92 -8.51
CA ASN A 142 -18.16 2.78 -9.29
C ASN A 142 -19.38 2.03 -9.85
N GLU A 143 -19.59 2.13 -11.16
CA GLU A 143 -20.72 1.50 -11.82
C GLU A 143 -20.69 -0.03 -11.79
N GLU A 144 -19.49 -0.63 -11.78
CA GLU A 144 -19.33 -2.08 -11.75
C GLU A 144 -19.75 -2.68 -10.42
N THR A 145 -19.41 -2.03 -9.31
CA THR A 145 -19.73 -2.51 -7.97
C THR A 145 -20.99 -1.90 -7.37
N GLY A 146 -21.49 -0.81 -7.95
CA GLY A 146 -22.60 -0.04 -7.39
C GLY A 146 -22.22 0.73 -6.13
N LEU A 147 -20.93 0.85 -5.80
CA LEU A 147 -20.45 1.47 -4.58
C LEU A 147 -19.87 2.85 -4.83
N THR A 148 -19.94 3.70 -3.81
CA THR A 148 -19.27 4.99 -3.78
C THR A 148 -17.83 4.77 -3.32
N VAL A 149 -16.88 5.29 -4.08
CA VAL A 149 -15.44 5.18 -3.80
C VAL A 149 -14.89 6.56 -3.50
N HIS A 150 -14.11 6.66 -2.43
CA HIS A 150 -13.36 7.85 -2.07
C HIS A 150 -11.94 7.72 -2.62
N SER A 151 -11.56 8.63 -3.51
CA SER A 151 -10.22 8.64 -4.10
C SER A 151 -9.41 9.77 -3.49
N PHE A 152 -8.25 9.44 -2.96
CA PHE A 152 -7.31 10.40 -2.36
C PHE A 152 -6.06 10.44 -3.22
N LEU A 153 -5.65 11.64 -3.63
CA LEU A 153 -4.54 11.84 -4.55
C LEU A 153 -3.51 12.78 -3.95
N LYS A 154 -2.24 12.40 -4.03
CA LYS A 154 -1.13 13.19 -3.51
C LYS A 154 0.03 13.22 -4.51
N PHE A 155 0.63 14.40 -4.68
CA PHE A 155 1.84 14.58 -5.46
C PHE A 155 3.05 14.07 -4.67
N ILE A 156 3.98 13.37 -5.34
CA ILE A 156 5.24 12.91 -4.76
C ILE A 156 6.34 13.89 -5.18
N GLY A 157 6.92 14.55 -4.20
CA GLY A 157 7.97 15.51 -4.44
C GLY A 157 7.80 16.77 -3.62
N GLU A 158 8.62 17.75 -3.91
CA GLU A 158 8.61 19.05 -3.21
C GLU A 158 7.71 20.06 -3.90
#